data_b903e5871bc52e6f2c8903cb26f3fe25
#
_entry.id   b903e5871bc52e6f2c8903cb26f3fe25
#
_cell.length_a   1.000
_cell.length_b   1.000
_cell.length_c   1.000
_cell.angle_alpha   90.00
_cell.angle_beta   90.00
_cell.angle_gamma   90.00
#
_symmetry.space_group_name_H-M   'P 1'
#
loop_
_entity.id
_entity.type
_entity.pdbx_description
1 polymer ?
#
loop_
_entity_poly.entity_id
_entity_poly.type
_entity_poly.pdbx_seq_one_letter_code
_entity_poly.pdbx_strand_id
1 'polypeptide(L)'
;GGKIDMYIELTNVSKKIKGVTVLDNVSLRMESGKIYGLKGKNGSGKTMLMRAVSGLIKVTGTVDIDGKILGKDEMFPPSIGILIENPSFINNYTGFENLKTLASIRERIDDDKIKQTLSDVGLEPDDKRTFRKYSLGMKQRLGIAAAIMEDPDIIILDEPINALDDMGTEQVRDILMKHKERGALIIIACHDADELNFLSDEIIEIAEGRIQNKKE
;
A
#
# COMPACT_ATOMS: atom_id res chain seq x y z
N GLY A 1 -19.76 13.81 3.80
CA GLY A 1 -18.63 13.29 4.52
C GLY A 1 -17.51 14.32 4.51
N GLY A 2 -17.05 14.73 5.69
CA GLY A 2 -15.92 15.64 5.79
C GLY A 2 -14.65 14.96 5.23
N LYS A 3 -13.82 15.71 4.50
CA LYS A 3 -12.47 15.29 4.15
C LYS A 3 -11.76 14.92 5.45
N ILE A 4 -11.16 13.74 5.49
CA ILE A 4 -10.27 13.34 6.57
C ILE A 4 -8.98 14.14 6.33
N ASP A 5 -8.69 15.12 7.16
CA ASP A 5 -7.45 15.91 7.09
C ASP A 5 -6.31 15.17 7.82
N MET A 6 -6.12 13.88 7.47
CA MET A 6 -5.07 13.03 8.04
C MET A 6 -3.72 13.33 7.39
N TYR A 7 -2.65 13.19 8.15
CA TYR A 7 -1.28 13.30 7.65
C TYR A 7 -0.37 12.18 8.19
N ILE A 8 0.72 11.97 7.48
CA ILE A 8 1.86 11.16 7.93
C ILE A 8 3.09 12.07 7.90
N GLU A 9 3.79 12.18 9.02
CA GLU A 9 5.02 12.97 9.13
C GLU A 9 6.18 12.11 9.64
N LEU A 10 7.22 12.05 8.86
CA LEU A 10 8.50 11.43 9.22
C LEU A 10 9.47 12.52 9.64
N THR A 11 10.15 12.34 10.78
CA THR A 11 11.17 13.26 11.27
C THR A 11 12.45 12.50 11.59
N ASN A 12 13.50 12.78 10.83
CA ASN A 12 14.85 12.19 10.98
C ASN A 12 14.84 10.66 11.05
N VAL A 13 14.01 10.02 10.23
CA VAL A 13 13.84 8.57 10.23
C VAL A 13 15.05 7.89 9.61
N SER A 14 15.67 6.98 10.38
CA SER A 14 16.79 6.18 9.90
C SER A 14 16.64 4.71 10.30
N LYS A 15 17.23 3.82 9.50
CA LYS A 15 17.24 2.39 9.73
C LYS A 15 18.54 1.76 9.23
N LYS A 16 19.14 0.92 10.08
CA LYS A 16 20.22 0.01 9.70
C LYS A 16 19.78 -1.44 9.78
N ILE A 17 20.16 -2.25 8.81
CA ILE A 17 19.94 -3.69 8.77
C ILE A 17 21.27 -4.36 8.50
N LYS A 18 21.72 -5.23 9.42
CA LYS A 18 23.02 -5.94 9.34
C LYS A 18 24.19 -5.01 9.02
N GLY A 19 24.21 -3.83 9.64
CA GLY A 19 25.28 -2.83 9.46
C GLY A 19 25.10 -1.91 8.23
N VAL A 20 24.19 -2.21 7.34
CA VAL A 20 23.89 -1.38 6.14
C VAL A 20 22.80 -0.37 6.46
N THR A 21 23.04 0.90 6.16
CA THR A 21 22.01 1.95 6.29
C THR A 21 21.03 1.84 5.11
N VAL A 22 19.78 1.54 5.39
CA VAL A 22 18.71 1.38 4.38
C VAL A 22 17.76 2.57 4.34
N LEU A 23 17.66 3.34 5.42
CA LEU A 23 17.05 4.68 5.48
C LEU A 23 18.00 5.59 6.26
N ASP A 24 18.19 6.81 5.79
CA ASP A 24 19.15 7.75 6.35
C ASP A 24 18.56 9.17 6.44
N ASN A 25 18.19 9.54 7.66
CA ASN A 25 17.71 10.87 8.01
C ASN A 25 16.54 11.35 7.13
N VAL A 26 15.56 10.48 6.91
CA VAL A 26 14.39 10.78 6.09
C VAL A 26 13.41 11.66 6.87
N SER A 27 13.11 12.85 6.32
CA SER A 27 12.08 13.75 6.83
C SER A 27 11.13 14.08 5.68
N LEU A 28 9.83 13.84 5.89
CA LEU A 28 8.81 13.93 4.85
C LEU A 28 7.44 14.11 5.48
N ARG A 29 6.60 14.96 4.90
CA ARG A 29 5.17 15.07 5.25
C ARG A 29 4.31 14.72 4.05
N MET A 30 3.31 13.89 4.28
CA MET A 30 2.30 13.44 3.31
C MET A 30 0.91 13.69 3.89
N GLU A 31 -0.06 14.02 3.03
CA GLU A 31 -1.41 14.40 3.43
C GLU A 31 -2.46 13.53 2.73
N SER A 32 -3.60 13.37 3.35
CA SER A 32 -4.74 12.62 2.82
C SER A 32 -5.27 13.22 1.51
N GLY A 33 -5.96 12.40 0.70
CA GLY A 33 -6.51 12.79 -0.59
C GLY A 33 -5.48 12.96 -1.69
N LYS A 34 -4.27 12.41 -1.51
CA LYS A 34 -3.19 12.44 -2.50
C LYS A 34 -2.58 11.05 -2.71
N ILE A 35 -2.03 10.86 -3.91
CA ILE A 35 -1.20 9.71 -4.27
C ILE A 35 0.27 10.15 -4.33
N TYR A 36 1.10 9.52 -3.51
CA TYR A 36 2.54 9.74 -3.45
C TYR A 36 3.27 8.60 -4.17
N GLY A 37 3.98 8.94 -5.24
CA GLY A 37 4.79 8.00 -6.00
C GLY A 37 6.24 7.96 -5.48
N LEU A 38 6.70 6.78 -5.08
CA LEU A 38 8.09 6.58 -4.69
C LEU A 38 8.93 6.19 -5.91
N LYS A 39 9.90 7.03 -6.27
CA LYS A 39 10.80 6.83 -7.40
C LYS A 39 12.21 6.53 -6.92
N GLY A 40 12.85 5.54 -7.50
CA GLY A 40 14.23 5.18 -7.19
C GLY A 40 14.60 3.80 -7.71
N LYS A 41 15.89 3.52 -7.84
CA LYS A 41 16.41 2.21 -8.25
C LYS A 41 16.06 1.12 -7.23
N ASN A 42 16.18 -0.14 -7.64
CA ASN A 42 16.09 -1.25 -6.70
C ASN A 42 17.14 -1.10 -5.59
N GLY A 43 16.73 -1.33 -4.34
CA GLY A 43 17.59 -1.12 -3.18
C GLY A 43 17.77 0.34 -2.74
N SER A 44 17.07 1.30 -3.36
CA SER A 44 17.19 2.72 -2.96
C SER A 44 16.55 3.06 -1.61
N GLY A 45 15.69 2.17 -1.06
CA GLY A 45 14.99 2.39 0.21
C GLY A 45 13.47 2.52 0.11
N LYS A 46 12.85 2.46 -1.09
CA LYS A 46 11.39 2.57 -1.27
C LYS A 46 10.61 1.61 -0.38
N THR A 47 10.87 0.31 -0.50
CA THR A 47 10.20 -0.72 0.31
C THR A 47 10.46 -0.53 1.81
N MET A 48 11.67 -0.09 2.20
CA MET A 48 11.99 0.20 3.60
C MET A 48 11.20 1.39 4.13
N LEU A 49 11.01 2.43 3.30
CA LEU A 49 10.17 3.56 3.67
C LEU A 49 8.70 3.14 3.85
N MET A 50 8.16 2.35 2.93
CA MET A 50 6.81 1.78 3.06
C MET A 50 6.65 0.94 4.33
N ARG A 51 7.64 0.11 4.67
CA ARG A 51 7.64 -0.68 5.90
C ARG A 51 7.76 0.17 7.16
N ALA A 52 8.49 1.28 7.12
CA ALA A 52 8.59 2.22 8.24
C ALA A 52 7.24 2.91 8.50
N VAL A 53 6.59 3.42 7.46
CA VAL A 53 5.28 4.09 7.53
C VAL A 53 4.18 3.13 7.99
N SER A 54 4.24 1.87 7.60
CA SER A 54 3.26 0.85 8.01
C SER A 54 3.52 0.25 9.40
N GLY A 55 4.61 0.62 10.09
CA GLY A 55 4.97 0.07 11.39
C GLY A 55 5.58 -1.34 11.33
N LEU A 56 5.85 -1.88 10.14
CA LEU A 56 6.42 -3.22 9.98
C LEU A 56 7.89 -3.31 10.37
N ILE A 57 8.60 -2.20 10.47
CA ILE A 57 9.98 -2.12 10.97
C ILE A 57 10.13 -1.01 12.00
N LYS A 58 10.92 -1.27 13.03
CA LYS A 58 11.34 -0.22 13.98
C LYS A 58 12.42 0.65 13.34
N VAL A 59 12.29 1.95 13.52
CA VAL A 59 13.21 2.97 13.02
C VAL A 59 13.70 3.86 14.17
N THR A 60 14.77 4.62 13.94
CA THR A 60 15.11 5.80 14.77
C THR A 60 14.44 7.04 14.19
N GLY A 61 14.33 8.11 14.94
CA GLY A 61 13.46 9.24 14.58
C GLY A 61 12.00 8.95 14.88
N THR A 62 11.08 9.66 14.27
CA THR A 62 9.65 9.52 14.53
C THR A 62 8.84 9.33 13.23
N VAL A 63 7.84 8.47 13.29
CA VAL A 63 6.75 8.38 12.31
C VAL A 63 5.49 8.75 13.04
N ASP A 64 4.98 9.95 12.75
CA ASP A 64 3.76 10.51 13.31
C ASP A 64 2.62 10.33 12.31
N ILE A 65 1.53 9.76 12.78
CA ILE A 65 0.30 9.62 12.02
C ILE A 65 -0.81 10.29 12.81
N ASP A 66 -1.21 11.46 12.35
CA ASP A 66 -2.30 12.23 12.93
C ASP A 66 -2.11 12.54 14.44
N GLY A 67 -0.87 12.88 14.82
CA GLY A 67 -0.48 13.17 16.20
C GLY A 67 -0.14 11.95 17.05
N LYS A 68 -0.10 10.74 16.46
CA LYS A 68 0.27 9.51 17.16
C LYS A 68 1.57 8.92 16.59
N ILE A 69 2.54 8.69 17.45
CA ILE A 69 3.86 8.19 17.07
C ILE A 69 3.85 6.66 17.04
N LEU A 70 4.20 6.08 15.90
CA LEU A 70 4.34 4.63 15.76
C LEU A 70 5.47 4.09 16.64
N GLY A 71 5.18 2.97 17.28
CA GLY A 71 6.10 2.30 18.21
C GLY A 71 6.11 2.91 19.61
N LYS A 72 5.36 4.00 19.84
CA LYS A 72 5.18 4.63 21.16
C LYS A 72 3.71 4.67 21.56
N ASP A 73 2.88 5.35 20.77
CA ASP A 73 1.45 5.52 21.06
C ASP A 73 0.63 4.39 20.43
N GLU A 74 1.01 3.96 19.22
CA GLU A 74 0.41 2.84 18.51
C GLU A 74 1.50 2.00 17.84
N MET A 75 1.25 0.67 17.72
CA MET A 75 2.20 -0.22 17.04
C MET A 75 2.07 -0.14 15.51
N PHE A 76 0.84 0.04 15.02
CA PHE A 76 0.49 0.10 13.61
C PHE A 76 -0.53 1.22 13.37
N PRO A 77 -0.58 1.79 12.16
CA PRO A 77 -1.67 2.69 11.80
C PRO A 77 -3.03 2.01 11.96
N PRO A 78 -4.04 2.68 12.56
CA PRO A 78 -5.33 2.05 12.87
C PRO A 78 -6.17 1.68 11.64
N SER A 79 -5.94 2.37 10.53
CA SER A 79 -6.67 2.19 9.28
C SER A 79 -5.70 2.15 8.11
N ILE A 80 -5.16 0.97 7.83
CA ILE A 80 -4.15 0.77 6.79
C ILE A 80 -4.43 -0.48 5.98
N GLY A 81 -4.24 -0.39 4.66
CA GLY A 81 -4.16 -1.50 3.73
C GLY A 81 -2.79 -1.53 3.05
N ILE A 82 -2.16 -2.69 3.00
CA ILE A 82 -0.80 -2.82 2.46
C ILE A 82 -0.69 -3.99 1.49
N LEU A 83 0.06 -3.77 0.42
CA LEU A 83 0.60 -4.79 -0.46
C LEU A 83 2.08 -4.47 -0.66
N ILE A 84 2.94 -5.10 0.12
CA ILE A 84 4.39 -4.95 0.04
C ILE A 84 4.98 -6.32 -0.30
N GLU A 85 5.77 -6.37 -1.37
CA GLU A 85 6.29 -7.61 -1.94
C GLU A 85 5.18 -8.53 -2.50
N ASN A 86 5.48 -9.81 -2.69
CA ASN A 86 4.50 -10.76 -3.26
C ASN A 86 3.41 -11.10 -2.23
N PRO A 87 2.14 -11.06 -2.62
CA PRO A 87 1.05 -11.44 -1.74
C PRO A 87 1.15 -12.93 -1.38
N SER A 88 0.99 -13.24 -0.09
CA SER A 88 0.99 -14.60 0.43
C SER A 88 -0.33 -14.91 1.11
N PHE A 89 -1.03 -15.90 0.61
CA PHE A 89 -2.33 -16.35 1.07
C PHE A 89 -2.34 -17.85 1.35
N ILE A 90 -3.43 -18.35 1.90
CA ILE A 90 -3.61 -19.78 2.18
C ILE A 90 -3.83 -20.52 0.85
N ASN A 91 -2.89 -21.37 0.48
CA ASN A 91 -2.81 -22.00 -0.83
C ASN A 91 -4.05 -22.83 -1.21
N ASN A 92 -4.69 -23.48 -0.24
CA ASN A 92 -5.84 -24.36 -0.45
C ASN A 92 -7.20 -23.64 -0.34
N TYR A 93 -7.20 -22.34 -0.08
CA TYR A 93 -8.40 -21.51 -0.02
C TYR A 93 -8.63 -20.81 -1.37
N THR A 94 -9.89 -20.54 -1.68
CA THR A 94 -10.29 -19.66 -2.80
C THR A 94 -9.91 -18.21 -2.50
N GLY A 95 -10.04 -17.31 -3.48
CA GLY A 95 -9.86 -15.87 -3.25
C GLY A 95 -10.83 -15.34 -2.20
N PHE A 96 -12.11 -15.70 -2.31
CA PHE A 96 -13.14 -15.32 -1.34
C PHE A 96 -12.82 -15.81 0.08
N GLU A 97 -12.48 -17.10 0.25
CA GLU A 97 -12.16 -17.67 1.56
C GLU A 97 -10.93 -16.98 2.19
N ASN A 98 -9.92 -16.64 1.40
CA ASN A 98 -8.76 -15.91 1.88
C ASN A 98 -9.14 -14.52 2.39
N LEU A 99 -9.90 -13.73 1.61
CA LEU A 99 -10.34 -12.40 2.03
C LEU A 99 -11.28 -12.47 3.24
N LYS A 100 -12.19 -13.43 3.28
CA LYS A 100 -13.10 -13.66 4.42
C LYS A 100 -12.33 -13.98 5.71
N THR A 101 -11.28 -14.78 5.62
CA THR A 101 -10.40 -15.08 6.76
C THR A 101 -9.73 -13.82 7.29
N LEU A 102 -9.23 -12.94 6.40
CA LEU A 102 -8.64 -11.66 6.79
C LEU A 102 -9.69 -10.71 7.38
N ALA A 103 -10.85 -10.59 6.76
CA ALA A 103 -11.96 -9.75 7.23
C ALA A 103 -12.47 -10.15 8.62
N SER A 104 -12.44 -11.46 8.95
CA SER A 104 -12.86 -11.98 10.26
C SER A 104 -12.00 -11.52 11.44
N ILE A 105 -10.80 -10.96 11.18
CA ILE A 105 -9.91 -10.45 12.24
C ILE A 105 -10.49 -9.18 12.87
N ARG A 106 -11.11 -8.32 12.04
CA ARG A 106 -11.65 -7.01 12.47
C ARG A 106 -13.17 -6.93 12.41
N GLU A 107 -13.82 -7.83 11.70
CA GLU A 107 -15.28 -7.92 11.52
C GLU A 107 -15.92 -6.59 11.05
N ARG A 108 -15.24 -5.86 10.15
CA ARG A 108 -15.67 -4.54 9.68
C ARG A 108 -16.52 -4.58 8.42
N ILE A 109 -16.43 -5.66 7.67
CA ILE A 109 -17.09 -5.83 6.38
C ILE A 109 -17.77 -7.20 6.30
N ASP A 110 -18.82 -7.27 5.50
CA ASP A 110 -19.60 -8.48 5.23
C ASP A 110 -19.14 -9.20 3.95
N ASP A 111 -19.79 -10.32 3.68
CA ASP A 111 -19.51 -11.15 2.50
C ASP A 111 -19.82 -10.42 1.19
N ASP A 112 -20.82 -9.54 1.16
CA ASP A 112 -21.19 -8.77 -0.03
C ASP A 112 -20.10 -7.75 -0.38
N LYS A 113 -19.53 -7.06 0.62
CA LYS A 113 -18.40 -6.16 0.41
C LYS A 113 -17.15 -6.91 -0.09
N ILE A 114 -16.87 -8.10 0.42
CA ILE A 114 -15.77 -8.95 -0.05
C ILE A 114 -15.98 -9.32 -1.53
N LYS A 115 -17.18 -9.78 -1.89
CA LYS A 115 -17.51 -10.14 -3.28
C LYS A 115 -17.43 -8.94 -4.21
N GLN A 116 -17.92 -7.79 -3.79
CA GLN A 116 -17.82 -6.56 -4.56
C GLN A 116 -16.35 -6.18 -4.81
N THR A 117 -15.49 -6.26 -3.77
CA THR A 117 -14.07 -5.96 -3.89
C THR A 117 -13.36 -6.91 -4.85
N LEU A 118 -13.68 -8.22 -4.82
CA LEU A 118 -13.16 -9.18 -5.80
C LEU A 118 -13.53 -8.78 -7.22
N SER A 119 -14.80 -8.44 -7.46
CA SER A 119 -15.27 -7.96 -8.76
C SER A 119 -14.56 -6.68 -9.20
N ASP A 120 -14.37 -5.72 -8.29
CA ASP A 120 -13.71 -4.44 -8.57
C ASP A 120 -12.26 -4.63 -9.05
N VAL A 121 -11.54 -5.62 -8.50
CA VAL A 121 -10.18 -5.97 -8.96
C VAL A 121 -10.16 -6.93 -10.15
N GLY A 122 -11.32 -7.28 -10.72
CA GLY A 122 -11.44 -8.16 -11.88
C GLY A 122 -11.24 -9.65 -11.57
N LEU A 123 -11.56 -10.07 -10.35
CA LEU A 123 -11.65 -11.48 -9.96
C LEU A 123 -13.10 -11.91 -9.84
N GLU A 124 -13.39 -13.15 -10.27
CA GLU A 124 -14.71 -13.75 -10.11
C GLU A 124 -14.94 -14.14 -8.64
N PRO A 125 -15.96 -13.56 -7.94
CA PRO A 125 -16.19 -13.80 -6.51
C PRO A 125 -16.47 -15.26 -6.17
N ASP A 126 -17.14 -15.99 -7.06
CA ASP A 126 -17.53 -17.39 -6.84
C ASP A 126 -16.56 -18.40 -7.50
N ASP A 127 -15.37 -17.94 -7.94
CA ASP A 127 -14.34 -18.81 -8.49
C ASP A 127 -13.93 -19.89 -7.48
N LYS A 128 -14.07 -21.16 -7.88
CA LYS A 128 -13.74 -22.31 -7.04
C LYS A 128 -12.27 -22.71 -7.07
N ARG A 129 -11.47 -22.06 -7.92
CA ARG A 129 -10.02 -22.29 -7.94
C ARG A 129 -9.39 -21.81 -6.63
N THR A 130 -8.48 -22.62 -6.11
CA THR A 130 -7.70 -22.26 -4.92
C THR A 130 -6.54 -21.31 -5.31
N PHE A 131 -6.05 -20.54 -4.37
CA PHE A 131 -4.95 -19.58 -4.57
C PHE A 131 -3.71 -20.20 -5.22
N ARG A 132 -3.41 -21.47 -4.89
CA ARG A 132 -2.32 -22.22 -5.55
C ARG A 132 -2.45 -22.29 -7.07
N LYS A 133 -3.69 -22.28 -7.61
CA LYS A 133 -3.99 -22.35 -9.03
C LYS A 133 -4.11 -20.98 -9.71
N TYR A 134 -3.98 -19.90 -8.95
CA TYR A 134 -4.06 -18.54 -9.49
C TYR A 134 -2.83 -18.23 -10.36
N SER A 135 -3.06 -17.53 -11.47
CA SER A 135 -2.00 -16.90 -12.24
C SER A 135 -1.31 -15.82 -11.41
N LEU A 136 -0.14 -15.35 -11.84
CA LEU A 136 0.56 -14.27 -11.18
C LEU A 136 -0.30 -12.99 -11.10
N GLY A 137 -0.96 -12.63 -12.21
CA GLY A 137 -1.88 -11.50 -12.25
C GLY A 137 -3.08 -11.67 -11.32
N MET A 138 -3.68 -12.86 -11.21
CA MET A 138 -4.76 -13.13 -10.27
C MET A 138 -4.29 -13.01 -8.81
N LYS A 139 -3.08 -13.47 -8.50
CA LYS A 139 -2.47 -13.31 -7.16
C LYS A 139 -2.26 -11.85 -6.82
N GLN A 140 -1.78 -11.07 -7.77
CA GLN A 140 -1.61 -9.63 -7.63
C GLN A 140 -2.94 -8.92 -7.35
N ARG A 141 -3.96 -9.21 -8.14
CA ARG A 141 -5.33 -8.68 -7.95
C ARG A 141 -5.90 -9.02 -6.57
N LEU A 142 -5.69 -10.26 -6.08
CA LEU A 142 -6.12 -10.65 -4.74
C LEU A 142 -5.37 -9.88 -3.65
N GLY A 143 -4.08 -9.63 -3.82
CA GLY A 143 -3.27 -8.81 -2.93
C GLY A 143 -3.79 -7.37 -2.83
N ILE A 144 -4.14 -6.77 -3.97
CA ILE A 144 -4.76 -5.44 -4.01
C ILE A 144 -6.14 -5.47 -3.30
N ALA A 145 -6.97 -6.48 -3.60
CA ALA A 145 -8.27 -6.63 -2.94
C ALA A 145 -8.14 -6.68 -1.41
N ALA A 146 -7.20 -7.46 -0.89
CA ALA A 146 -6.94 -7.53 0.54
C ALA A 146 -6.53 -6.19 1.15
N ALA A 147 -5.74 -5.39 0.41
CA ALA A 147 -5.31 -4.08 0.87
C ALA A 147 -6.45 -3.05 0.93
N ILE A 148 -7.46 -3.14 0.05
CA ILE A 148 -8.49 -2.10 -0.09
C ILE A 148 -9.86 -2.46 0.48
N MET A 149 -10.16 -3.74 0.75
CA MET A 149 -11.51 -4.23 1.03
C MET A 149 -12.20 -3.58 2.24
N GLU A 150 -11.44 -3.10 3.22
CA GLU A 150 -11.96 -2.42 4.41
C GLU A 150 -12.02 -0.88 4.25
N ASP A 151 -11.83 -0.36 3.06
CA ASP A 151 -11.77 1.08 2.76
C ASP A 151 -10.80 1.86 3.69
N PRO A 152 -9.51 1.45 3.79
CA PRO A 152 -8.57 2.05 4.73
C PRO A 152 -8.22 3.50 4.40
N ASP A 153 -7.83 4.28 5.42
CA ASP A 153 -7.43 5.67 5.26
C ASP A 153 -6.02 5.81 4.69
N ILE A 154 -5.17 4.80 4.91
CA ILE A 154 -3.82 4.71 4.34
C ILE A 154 -3.75 3.46 3.45
N ILE A 155 -3.27 3.63 2.22
CA ILE A 155 -3.05 2.53 1.28
C ILE A 155 -1.59 2.56 0.82
N ILE A 156 -0.88 1.45 0.96
CA ILE A 156 0.51 1.31 0.54
C ILE A 156 0.64 0.12 -0.40
N LEU A 157 1.00 0.38 -1.64
CA LEU A 157 1.14 -0.65 -2.66
C LEU A 157 2.52 -0.61 -3.33
N ASP A 158 3.27 -1.68 -3.18
CA ASP A 158 4.56 -1.87 -3.86
C ASP A 158 4.32 -2.65 -5.16
N GLU A 159 4.63 -2.03 -6.31
CA GLU A 159 4.46 -2.59 -7.65
C GLU A 159 3.01 -3.09 -7.94
N PRO A 160 1.96 -2.28 -7.72
CA PRO A 160 0.58 -2.76 -7.81
C PRO A 160 0.16 -3.24 -9.20
N ILE A 161 0.76 -2.73 -10.27
CA ILE A 161 0.43 -3.09 -11.65
C ILE A 161 1.32 -4.20 -12.23
N ASN A 162 2.30 -4.67 -11.46
CA ASN A 162 3.17 -5.75 -11.92
C ASN A 162 2.37 -7.02 -12.25
N ALA A 163 2.68 -7.65 -13.38
CA ALA A 163 2.00 -8.83 -13.90
C ALA A 163 0.52 -8.66 -14.30
N LEU A 164 0.03 -7.43 -14.41
CA LEU A 164 -1.29 -7.14 -14.94
C LEU A 164 -1.22 -6.84 -16.44
N ASP A 165 -2.31 -7.15 -17.13
CA ASP A 165 -2.58 -6.70 -18.48
C ASP A 165 -3.10 -5.24 -18.50
N ASP A 166 -3.28 -4.65 -19.68
CA ASP A 166 -3.72 -3.26 -19.82
C ASP A 166 -5.05 -3.01 -19.10
N MET A 167 -6.01 -3.93 -19.26
CA MET A 167 -7.31 -3.83 -18.58
C MET A 167 -7.17 -3.89 -17.07
N GLY A 168 -6.29 -4.76 -16.55
CA GLY A 168 -6.01 -4.85 -15.13
C GLY A 168 -5.34 -3.59 -14.57
N THR A 169 -4.45 -2.99 -15.36
CA THR A 169 -3.81 -1.73 -15.02
C THR A 169 -4.83 -0.60 -14.92
N GLU A 170 -5.75 -0.49 -15.90
CA GLU A 170 -6.85 0.50 -15.85
C GLU A 170 -7.75 0.30 -14.62
N GLN A 171 -8.12 -0.94 -14.30
CA GLN A 171 -8.92 -1.24 -13.11
C GLN A 171 -8.23 -0.78 -11.82
N VAL A 172 -6.92 -1.01 -11.70
CA VAL A 172 -6.15 -0.55 -10.52
C VAL A 172 -6.09 0.99 -10.46
N ARG A 173 -5.90 1.66 -11.60
CA ARG A 173 -5.96 3.14 -11.67
C ARG A 173 -7.29 3.67 -11.15
N ASP A 174 -8.41 3.13 -11.62
CA ASP A 174 -9.75 3.54 -11.20
C ASP A 174 -9.98 3.32 -9.71
N ILE A 175 -9.51 2.20 -9.17
CA ILE A 175 -9.58 1.88 -7.75
C ILE A 175 -8.80 2.92 -6.93
N LEU A 176 -7.55 3.22 -7.32
CA LEU A 176 -6.73 4.20 -6.62
C LEU A 176 -7.35 5.60 -6.65
N MET A 177 -7.91 6.02 -7.80
CA MET A 177 -8.59 7.30 -7.93
C MET A 177 -9.84 7.38 -7.03
N LYS A 178 -10.67 6.34 -6.98
CA LYS A 178 -11.83 6.28 -6.07
C LYS A 178 -11.41 6.41 -4.60
N HIS A 179 -10.36 5.70 -4.18
CA HIS A 179 -9.87 5.80 -2.81
C HIS A 179 -9.27 7.17 -2.49
N LYS A 180 -8.53 7.78 -3.42
CA LYS A 180 -8.04 9.16 -3.32
C LYS A 180 -9.19 10.16 -3.16
N GLU A 181 -10.22 10.07 -3.99
CA GLU A 181 -11.41 10.95 -3.93
C GLU A 181 -12.15 10.83 -2.61
N ARG A 182 -12.17 9.63 -2.01
CA ARG A 182 -12.70 9.38 -0.67
C ARG A 182 -11.86 10.07 0.42
N GLY A 183 -10.63 10.48 0.13
CA GLY A 183 -9.71 11.12 1.05
C GLY A 183 -8.60 10.22 1.58
N ALA A 184 -8.41 9.01 1.04
CA ALA A 184 -7.30 8.15 1.45
C ALA A 184 -5.94 8.78 1.08
N LEU A 185 -4.94 8.55 1.92
CA LEU A 185 -3.52 8.79 1.62
C LEU A 185 -2.96 7.53 0.99
N ILE A 186 -2.43 7.64 -0.23
CA ILE A 186 -1.96 6.50 -1.00
C ILE A 186 -0.47 6.64 -1.29
N ILE A 187 0.30 5.59 -1.02
CA ILE A 187 1.72 5.52 -1.35
C ILE A 187 1.92 4.35 -2.32
N ILE A 188 2.50 4.62 -3.47
CA ILE A 188 2.80 3.61 -4.49
C ILE A 188 4.27 3.63 -4.87
N ALA A 189 4.82 2.48 -5.26
CA ALA A 189 6.07 2.39 -6.00
C ALA A 189 5.81 1.61 -7.28
N CYS A 190 6.32 2.09 -8.41
CA CYS A 190 6.28 1.42 -9.70
C CYS A 190 7.63 1.52 -10.37
N HIS A 191 8.02 0.46 -11.12
CA HIS A 191 9.20 0.52 -11.99
C HIS A 191 8.94 1.36 -13.23
N ASP A 192 7.72 1.35 -13.75
CA ASP A 192 7.32 2.15 -14.88
C ASP A 192 7.17 3.62 -14.46
N ALA A 193 8.05 4.47 -15.02
CA ALA A 193 8.08 5.88 -14.68
C ALA A 193 6.87 6.65 -15.24
N ASP A 194 6.33 6.22 -16.39
CA ASP A 194 5.17 6.87 -17.00
C ASP A 194 3.92 6.57 -16.19
N GLU A 195 3.75 5.33 -15.74
CA GLU A 195 2.68 4.95 -14.82
C GLU A 195 2.77 5.68 -13.48
N LEU A 196 3.96 5.75 -12.91
CA LEU A 196 4.16 6.46 -11.65
C LEU A 196 3.80 7.93 -11.78
N ASN A 197 4.23 8.59 -12.86
CA ASN A 197 3.90 9.99 -13.13
C ASN A 197 2.41 10.20 -13.41
N PHE A 198 1.76 9.24 -14.08
CA PHE A 198 0.33 9.33 -14.36
C PHE A 198 -0.54 9.24 -13.11
N LEU A 199 -0.19 8.35 -12.18
CA LEU A 199 -0.98 8.08 -10.98
C LEU A 199 -0.72 9.07 -9.84
N SER A 200 0.50 9.62 -9.75
CA SER A 200 0.94 10.35 -8.55
C SER A 200 0.66 11.85 -8.64
N ASP A 201 0.14 12.40 -7.54
CA ASP A 201 0.06 13.86 -7.36
C ASP A 201 1.42 14.44 -6.99
N GLU A 202 2.24 13.66 -6.28
CA GLU A 202 3.58 14.07 -5.87
C GLU A 202 4.56 12.88 -6.04
N ILE A 203 5.75 13.16 -6.56
CA ILE A 203 6.82 12.18 -6.71
C ILE A 203 7.91 12.43 -5.67
N ILE A 204 8.23 11.40 -4.91
CA ILE A 204 9.29 11.40 -3.92
C ILE A 204 10.46 10.57 -4.47
N GLU A 205 11.55 11.23 -4.81
CA GLU A 205 12.76 10.56 -5.31
C GLU A 205 13.62 10.07 -4.13
N ILE A 206 13.94 8.78 -4.11
CA ILE A 206 14.74 8.12 -3.07
C ILE A 206 15.98 7.52 -3.70
N ALA A 207 17.16 7.85 -3.13
CA ALA A 207 18.42 7.22 -3.47
C ALA A 207 19.24 6.98 -2.20
N GLU A 208 19.83 5.80 -2.08
CA GLU A 208 20.70 5.42 -0.94
C GLU A 208 20.04 5.66 0.43
N GLY A 209 18.73 5.40 0.52
CA GLY A 209 17.96 5.58 1.74
C GLY A 209 17.61 7.03 2.09
N ARG A 210 17.90 8.00 1.23
CA ARG A 210 17.65 9.44 1.43
C ARG A 210 16.65 9.99 0.42
N ILE A 211 15.84 10.95 0.86
CA ILE A 211 15.03 11.76 -0.05
C ILE A 211 15.96 12.71 -0.81
N GLN A 212 15.89 12.67 -2.14
CA GLN A 212 16.68 13.55 -3.01
C GLN A 212 15.88 14.79 -3.40
N ASN A 213 14.65 14.57 -3.90
CA ASN A 213 13.74 15.62 -4.32
C ASN A 213 12.30 15.21 -4.03
N LYS A 214 11.46 16.22 -3.77
CA LYS A 214 10.00 16.12 -3.79
C LYS A 214 9.52 17.02 -4.93
N LYS A 215 8.83 16.44 -5.93
CA LYS A 215 8.26 17.18 -7.07
C LYS A 215 6.74 17.07 -6.98
N GLU A 216 6.08 18.22 -7.12
CA GLU A 216 4.65 18.35 -7.30
C GLU A 216 4.25 18.12 -8.76
#